data_8cdbfddde2af4ca5878a7358fd1f2d93
#
_entry.id   8cdbfddde2af4ca5878a7358fd1f2d93
#
_cell.length_a   1.000
_cell.length_b   1.000
_cell.length_c   1.000
_cell.angle_alpha   90.00
_cell.angle_beta   90.00
_cell.angle_gamma   90.00
#
_symmetry.space_group_name_H-M   'P 1'
#
loop_
_entity.id
_entity.type
_entity.pdbx_description
1 polymer ?
#
loop_
_entity_poly.entity_id
_entity_poly.type
_entity_poly.pdbx_seq_one_letter_code
_entity_poly.pdbx_strand_id
1 'polypeptide(L)'
;MKVGAGMKALKWMGGVLGFYVLFVMVFEIGYLGYTQPSFEESGIPMLVLTTQTNSGNTKDTMLARVDLDGKIYVSAHHWSRGWHSDAIENPRVAVTIDGERTEHLAVPVTGEEFERVAKAMPLRLPVRFLMGFPLLPREILRLDNI
;
A
#
# COMPACT_ATOMS: atom_id res chain seq x y z
N MET A 1 -11.54 9.85 46.27
CA MET A 1 -12.14 9.03 45.16
C MET A 1 -11.73 9.63 43.81
N LYS A 2 -10.78 8.97 43.08
CA LYS A 2 -10.18 9.47 41.81
C LYS A 2 -10.76 8.80 40.53
N VAL A 3 -12.00 8.37 40.58
CA VAL A 3 -12.62 7.65 39.44
C VAL A 3 -12.92 8.56 38.24
N GLY A 4 -13.15 9.86 38.48
CA GLY A 4 -13.50 10.81 37.42
C GLY A 4 -12.34 11.22 36.47
N ALA A 5 -11.09 11.14 36.93
CA ALA A 5 -9.91 11.52 36.12
C ALA A 5 -9.59 10.42 35.09
N GLY A 6 -9.72 9.15 35.46
CA GLY A 6 -9.48 8.01 34.55
C GLY A 6 -10.49 7.94 33.41
N MET A 7 -11.77 8.19 33.69
CA MET A 7 -12.81 8.21 32.67
C MET A 7 -12.64 9.38 31.66
N LYS A 8 -12.20 10.55 32.14
CA LYS A 8 -11.90 11.68 31.25
C LYS A 8 -10.70 11.36 30.36
N ALA A 9 -9.63 10.81 30.91
CA ALA A 9 -8.45 10.40 30.14
C ALA A 9 -8.79 9.34 29.07
N LEU A 10 -9.62 8.35 29.41
CA LEU A 10 -10.05 7.32 28.48
C LEU A 10 -10.89 7.90 27.32
N LYS A 11 -11.79 8.85 27.60
CA LYS A 11 -12.58 9.55 26.57
C LYS A 11 -11.69 10.38 25.63
N TRP A 12 -10.69 11.07 26.18
CA TRP A 12 -9.73 11.83 25.39
C TRP A 12 -8.86 10.94 24.52
N MET A 13 -8.37 9.82 25.05
CA MET A 13 -7.61 8.83 24.27
C MET A 13 -8.46 8.24 23.13
N GLY A 14 -9.72 7.88 23.42
CA GLY A 14 -10.66 7.40 22.40
C GLY A 14 -10.92 8.45 21.31
N GLY A 15 -11.07 9.72 21.70
CA GLY A 15 -11.26 10.84 20.77
C GLY A 15 -10.05 11.06 19.85
N VAL A 16 -8.84 11.04 20.41
CA VAL A 16 -7.58 11.20 19.65
C VAL A 16 -7.38 10.03 18.69
N LEU A 17 -7.63 8.81 19.14
CA LEU A 17 -7.52 7.62 18.29
C LEU A 17 -8.53 7.65 17.15
N GLY A 18 -9.79 8.01 17.46
CA GLY A 18 -10.85 8.13 16.44
C GLY A 18 -10.53 9.23 15.41
N PHE A 19 -10.01 10.36 15.86
CA PHE A 19 -9.54 11.43 14.96
C PHE A 19 -8.39 10.97 14.06
N TYR A 20 -7.42 10.25 14.62
CA TYR A 20 -6.30 9.71 13.84
C TYR A 20 -6.77 8.73 12.75
N VAL A 21 -7.67 7.80 13.09
CA VAL A 21 -8.23 6.85 12.11
C VAL A 21 -8.99 7.59 11.00
N LEU A 22 -9.83 8.57 11.36
CA LEU A 22 -10.55 9.38 10.39
C LEU A 22 -9.58 10.18 9.50
N PHE A 23 -8.55 10.77 10.08
CA PHE A 23 -7.52 11.49 9.33
C PHE A 23 -6.81 10.59 8.31
N VAL A 24 -6.40 9.38 8.71
CA VAL A 24 -5.77 8.41 7.81
C VAL A 24 -6.72 8.04 6.66
N MET A 25 -8.00 7.78 6.95
CA MET A 25 -8.99 7.45 5.92
C MET A 25 -9.19 8.60 4.91
N VAL A 26 -9.31 9.84 5.40
CA VAL A 26 -9.48 11.02 4.54
C VAL A 26 -8.22 11.28 3.71
N PHE A 27 -7.05 11.09 4.30
CA PHE A 27 -5.77 11.25 3.62
C PHE A 27 -5.59 10.21 2.50
N GLU A 28 -5.88 8.93 2.78
CA GLU A 28 -5.80 7.85 1.80
C GLU A 28 -6.77 8.06 0.62
N ILE A 29 -8.04 8.33 0.91
CA ILE A 29 -9.06 8.44 -0.12
C ILE A 29 -8.97 9.79 -0.86
N GLY A 30 -8.76 10.88 -0.11
CA GLY A 30 -8.78 12.23 -0.66
C GLY A 30 -7.44 12.63 -1.28
N TYR A 31 -6.38 12.60 -0.50
CA TYR A 31 -5.07 13.11 -0.95
C TYR A 31 -4.37 12.12 -1.89
N LEU A 32 -4.17 10.89 -1.48
CA LEU A 32 -3.46 9.91 -2.31
C LEU A 32 -4.27 9.53 -3.54
N GLY A 33 -5.57 9.31 -3.40
CA GLY A 33 -6.44 9.00 -4.55
C GLY A 33 -6.45 10.09 -5.62
N TYR A 34 -6.32 11.36 -5.22
CA TYR A 34 -6.31 12.49 -6.14
C TYR A 34 -4.91 12.82 -6.69
N THR A 35 -3.86 12.73 -5.87
CA THR A 35 -2.50 13.15 -6.26
C THR A 35 -1.64 12.03 -6.82
N GLN A 36 -2.01 10.78 -6.65
CA GLN A 36 -1.24 9.62 -7.11
C GLN A 36 -0.92 9.65 -8.62
N PRO A 37 -1.81 10.08 -9.53
CA PRO A 37 -1.48 10.22 -10.95
C PRO A 37 -0.35 11.21 -11.24
N SER A 38 -0.17 12.24 -10.39
CA SER A 38 0.90 13.24 -10.56
C SER A 38 2.28 12.77 -10.11
N PHE A 39 2.39 11.60 -9.46
CA PHE A 39 3.69 11.06 -9.04
C PHE A 39 4.54 10.64 -10.24
N GLU A 40 3.92 10.21 -11.33
CA GLU A 40 4.61 9.88 -12.58
C GLU A 40 5.32 11.11 -13.16
N GLU A 41 4.67 12.27 -13.13
CA GLU A 41 5.27 13.56 -13.53
C GLU A 41 6.44 13.98 -12.61
N SER A 42 6.45 13.50 -11.36
CA SER A 42 7.54 13.73 -10.39
C SER A 42 8.75 12.81 -10.59
N GLY A 43 8.72 11.91 -11.60
CA GLY A 43 9.79 10.97 -11.89
C GLY A 43 9.81 9.73 -10.98
N ILE A 44 8.72 9.46 -10.26
CA ILE A 44 8.54 8.21 -9.51
C ILE A 44 8.02 7.16 -10.49
N PRO A 45 8.73 6.03 -10.68
CA PRO A 45 8.26 4.97 -11.57
C PRO A 45 6.93 4.40 -11.07
N MET A 46 5.90 4.45 -11.91
CA MET A 46 4.55 3.99 -11.58
C MET A 46 4.14 2.83 -12.49
N LEU A 47 3.16 2.08 -12.04
CA LEU A 47 2.42 1.09 -12.83
C LEU A 47 0.96 1.08 -12.43
N VAL A 48 0.09 0.60 -13.30
CA VAL A 48 -1.29 0.25 -12.95
C VAL A 48 -1.35 -1.27 -12.80
N LEU A 49 -1.69 -1.71 -11.59
CA LEU A 49 -1.92 -3.12 -11.27
C LEU A 49 -3.42 -3.40 -11.38
N THR A 50 -3.81 -4.30 -12.27
CA THR A 50 -5.18 -4.80 -12.38
C THR A 50 -5.27 -6.12 -11.63
N THR A 51 -6.04 -6.14 -10.56
CA THR A 51 -6.34 -7.33 -9.75
C THR A 51 -7.75 -7.81 -9.98
N GLN A 52 -8.00 -9.10 -9.76
CA GLN A 52 -9.34 -9.68 -9.79
C GLN A 52 -9.84 -9.88 -8.36
N THR A 53 -11.00 -9.31 -8.05
CA THR A 53 -11.66 -9.50 -6.76
C THR A 53 -12.33 -10.87 -6.67
N ASN A 54 -12.67 -11.33 -5.46
CA ASN A 54 -13.40 -12.58 -5.26
C ASN A 54 -14.78 -12.61 -5.91
N SER A 55 -15.37 -11.45 -6.19
CA SER A 55 -16.62 -11.34 -6.94
C SER A 55 -16.45 -11.46 -8.46
N GLY A 56 -15.21 -11.66 -8.95
CA GLY A 56 -14.88 -11.75 -10.37
C GLY A 56 -14.73 -10.40 -11.07
N ASN A 57 -14.91 -9.28 -10.38
CA ASN A 57 -14.68 -7.96 -10.93
C ASN A 57 -13.19 -7.63 -10.96
N THR A 58 -12.77 -6.82 -11.92
CA THR A 58 -11.41 -6.29 -11.99
C THR A 58 -11.33 -4.92 -11.32
N LYS A 59 -10.17 -4.64 -10.70
CA LYS A 59 -9.88 -3.36 -10.07
C LYS A 59 -8.48 -2.89 -10.48
N ASP A 60 -8.40 -1.67 -10.96
CA ASP A 60 -7.14 -1.01 -11.28
C ASP A 60 -6.65 -0.20 -10.09
N THR A 61 -5.37 -0.35 -9.76
CA THR A 61 -4.71 0.40 -8.69
C THR A 61 -3.37 0.91 -9.21
N MET A 62 -3.17 2.23 -9.15
CA MET A 62 -1.88 2.84 -9.48
C MET A 62 -0.92 2.68 -8.31
N LEU A 63 0.27 2.15 -8.56
CA LEU A 63 1.27 1.84 -7.55
C LEU A 63 2.65 2.34 -7.99
N ALA A 64 3.42 2.83 -7.02
CA ALA A 64 4.85 3.03 -7.22
C ALA A 64 5.55 1.67 -7.33
N ARG A 65 6.44 1.55 -8.32
CA ARG A 65 7.23 0.34 -8.57
C ARG A 65 8.71 0.56 -8.30
N VAL A 66 9.40 -0.52 -8.04
CA VAL A 66 10.86 -0.58 -8.07
C VAL A 66 11.28 -1.68 -9.03
N ASP A 67 12.16 -1.33 -9.94
CA ASP A 67 12.82 -2.27 -10.85
C ASP A 67 14.18 -2.62 -10.25
N LEU A 68 14.36 -3.89 -9.87
CA LEU A 68 15.59 -4.38 -9.26
C LEU A 68 15.94 -5.73 -9.85
N ASP A 69 17.19 -5.90 -10.33
CA ASP A 69 17.68 -7.15 -10.91
C ASP A 69 16.78 -7.66 -12.07
N GLY A 70 16.19 -6.76 -12.86
CA GLY A 70 15.30 -7.10 -13.98
C GLY A 70 13.91 -7.59 -13.56
N LYS A 71 13.55 -7.40 -12.30
CA LYS A 71 12.24 -7.75 -11.74
C LYS A 71 11.50 -6.52 -11.25
N ILE A 72 10.17 -6.56 -11.32
CA ILE A 72 9.29 -5.49 -10.87
C ILE A 72 8.76 -5.81 -9.48
N TYR A 73 8.83 -4.85 -8.57
CA TYR A 73 8.34 -4.97 -7.20
C TYR A 73 7.36 -3.84 -6.87
N VAL A 74 6.32 -4.19 -6.11
CA VAL A 74 5.35 -3.24 -5.53
C VAL A 74 5.20 -3.49 -4.03
N SER A 75 4.97 -2.43 -3.26
CA SER A 75 4.93 -2.51 -1.81
C SER A 75 3.55 -2.14 -1.26
N ALA A 76 2.99 -3.01 -0.45
CA ALA A 76 1.77 -2.79 0.31
C ALA A 76 2.11 -2.29 1.71
N HIS A 77 2.00 -0.99 1.92
CA HIS A 77 2.23 -0.33 3.21
C HIS A 77 1.10 0.62 3.61
N HIS A 78 0.17 0.89 2.69
CA HIS A 78 -1.04 1.65 2.96
C HIS A 78 -2.10 0.79 3.66
N TRP A 79 -2.88 1.42 4.54
CA TRP A 79 -4.03 0.76 5.15
C TRP A 79 -5.09 0.42 4.09
N SER A 80 -5.89 -0.59 4.39
CA SER A 80 -6.87 -1.33 3.60
C SER A 80 -6.30 -2.35 2.60
N ARG A 81 -5.17 -2.14 1.98
CA ARG A 81 -4.44 -3.14 1.15
C ARG A 81 -5.32 -4.06 0.29
N GLY A 82 -6.50 -3.56 -0.14
CA GLY A 82 -7.46 -4.37 -0.86
C GLY A 82 -6.85 -5.04 -2.10
N TRP A 83 -6.10 -4.27 -2.89
CA TRP A 83 -5.40 -4.80 -4.06
C TRP A 83 -4.38 -5.91 -3.73
N HIS A 84 -3.72 -5.83 -2.56
CA HIS A 84 -2.76 -6.83 -2.12
C HIS A 84 -3.48 -8.13 -1.75
N SER A 85 -4.57 -8.05 -0.99
CA SER A 85 -5.39 -9.22 -0.67
C SER A 85 -5.95 -9.88 -1.94
N ASP A 86 -6.47 -9.08 -2.88
CA ASP A 86 -6.96 -9.56 -4.16
C ASP A 86 -5.84 -10.28 -4.96
N ALA A 87 -4.60 -9.72 -4.97
CA ALA A 87 -3.46 -10.32 -5.66
C ALA A 87 -2.92 -11.58 -4.98
N ILE A 88 -3.07 -11.74 -3.67
CA ILE A 88 -2.72 -12.98 -2.95
C ILE A 88 -3.73 -14.08 -3.25
N GLU A 89 -5.01 -13.75 -3.28
CA GLU A 89 -6.08 -14.72 -3.53
C GLU A 89 -6.15 -15.12 -5.02
N ASN A 90 -5.90 -14.15 -5.93
CA ASN A 90 -5.87 -14.33 -7.37
C ASN A 90 -4.53 -13.83 -7.92
N PRO A 91 -3.47 -14.64 -7.92
CA PRO A 91 -2.10 -14.20 -8.21
C PRO A 91 -1.85 -13.84 -9.68
N ARG A 92 -2.74 -14.20 -10.62
CA ARG A 92 -2.70 -13.69 -11.98
C ARG A 92 -3.19 -12.26 -12.01
N VAL A 93 -2.29 -11.34 -12.35
CA VAL A 93 -2.55 -9.90 -12.38
C VAL A 93 -2.12 -9.34 -13.72
N ALA A 94 -2.73 -8.23 -14.15
CA ALA A 94 -2.21 -7.49 -15.29
C ALA A 94 -1.46 -6.24 -14.80
N VAL A 95 -0.36 -5.95 -15.45
CA VAL A 95 0.50 -4.79 -15.21
C VAL A 95 0.47 -3.88 -16.42
N THR A 96 0.16 -2.61 -16.24
CA THR A 96 0.23 -1.61 -17.32
C THR A 96 1.31 -0.59 -16.98
N ILE A 97 2.30 -0.46 -17.87
CA ILE A 97 3.40 0.50 -17.79
C ILE A 97 3.46 1.23 -19.12
N ASP A 98 3.45 2.56 -19.11
CA ASP A 98 3.51 3.39 -20.31
C ASP A 98 2.45 3.02 -21.38
N GLY A 99 1.28 2.55 -20.92
CA GLY A 99 0.18 2.12 -21.78
C GLY A 99 0.31 0.69 -22.30
N GLU A 100 1.42 0.00 -22.09
CA GLU A 100 1.59 -1.41 -22.43
C GLU A 100 1.10 -2.31 -21.30
N ARG A 101 0.17 -3.22 -21.62
CA ARG A 101 -0.43 -4.16 -20.67
C ARG A 101 0.16 -5.55 -20.86
N THR A 102 0.68 -6.12 -19.79
CA THR A 102 1.27 -7.46 -19.75
C THR A 102 0.71 -8.28 -18.59
N GLU A 103 0.68 -9.58 -18.73
CA GLU A 103 0.21 -10.51 -17.69
C GLU A 103 1.38 -10.94 -16.80
N HIS A 104 1.14 -10.96 -15.50
CA HIS A 104 2.15 -11.28 -14.49
C HIS A 104 1.59 -12.21 -13.42
N LEU A 105 2.49 -12.87 -12.71
CA LEU A 105 2.19 -13.61 -11.48
C LEU A 105 2.67 -12.79 -10.29
N ALA A 106 1.77 -12.46 -9.38
CA ALA A 106 2.10 -11.79 -8.11
C ALA A 106 2.65 -12.81 -7.10
N VAL A 107 3.89 -12.62 -6.68
CA VAL A 107 4.59 -13.52 -5.77
C VAL A 107 5.00 -12.78 -4.50
N PRO A 108 4.55 -13.21 -3.30
CA PRO A 108 4.99 -12.63 -2.04
C PRO A 108 6.49 -12.76 -1.84
N VAL A 109 7.14 -11.69 -1.43
CA VAL A 109 8.59 -11.63 -1.21
C VAL A 109 8.89 -11.76 0.28
N THR A 110 9.83 -12.64 0.63
CA THR A 110 10.25 -12.88 2.01
C THR A 110 11.78 -13.03 2.11
N GLY A 111 12.31 -13.07 3.34
CA GLY A 111 13.71 -13.33 3.61
C GLY A 111 14.67 -12.28 3.04
N GLU A 112 15.80 -12.71 2.50
CA GLU A 112 16.85 -11.82 1.99
C GLU A 112 16.40 -10.97 0.79
N GLU A 113 15.52 -11.50 -0.06
CA GLU A 113 14.95 -10.75 -1.17
C GLU A 113 14.10 -9.58 -0.66
N PHE A 114 13.28 -9.81 0.38
CA PHE A 114 12.51 -8.76 1.03
C PHE A 114 13.41 -7.65 1.58
N GLU A 115 14.48 -8.01 2.30
CA GLU A 115 15.41 -7.03 2.88
C GLU A 115 16.10 -6.18 1.81
N ARG A 116 16.50 -6.77 0.70
CA ARG A 116 17.10 -6.07 -0.45
C ARG A 116 16.14 -5.07 -1.06
N VAL A 117 14.91 -5.50 -1.35
CA VAL A 117 13.89 -4.65 -1.97
C VAL A 117 13.43 -3.55 -1.00
N ALA A 118 13.28 -3.88 0.29
CA ALA A 118 12.92 -2.92 1.32
C ALA A 118 13.95 -1.78 1.47
N LYS A 119 15.23 -2.06 1.28
CA LYS A 119 16.30 -1.04 1.24
C LYS A 119 16.19 -0.14 0.01
N ALA A 120 15.78 -0.67 -1.13
CA ALA A 120 15.56 0.10 -2.35
C ALA A 120 14.32 1.01 -2.27
N MET A 121 13.39 0.70 -1.37
CA MET A 121 12.17 1.47 -1.13
C MET A 121 12.10 1.96 0.34
N PRO A 122 12.95 2.90 0.79
CA PRO A 122 12.97 3.31 2.19
C PRO A 122 11.68 4.05 2.58
N LEU A 123 11.05 3.62 3.68
CA LEU A 123 9.89 4.29 4.26
C LEU A 123 10.34 5.15 5.46
N ARG A 124 10.24 6.47 5.31
CA ARG A 124 10.50 7.41 6.40
C ARG A 124 9.41 7.33 7.48
N LEU A 125 9.76 7.52 8.75
CA LEU A 125 8.81 7.47 9.86
C LEU A 125 7.57 8.36 9.67
N PRO A 126 7.67 9.64 9.25
CA PRO A 126 6.47 10.46 9.01
C PRO A 126 5.55 9.86 7.96
N VAL A 127 6.10 9.27 6.90
CA VAL A 127 5.35 8.62 5.83
C VAL A 127 4.57 7.41 6.38
N ARG A 128 5.20 6.61 7.26
CA ARG A 128 4.53 5.46 7.90
C ARG A 128 3.31 5.88 8.73
N PHE A 129 3.38 7.04 9.42
CA PHE A 129 2.24 7.59 10.16
C PHE A 129 1.13 8.11 9.25
N LEU A 130 1.49 8.78 8.14
CA LEU A 130 0.52 9.32 7.18
C LEU A 130 -0.18 8.22 6.38
N MET A 131 0.50 7.10 6.13
CA MET A 131 -0.02 5.96 5.35
C MET A 131 -0.78 4.92 6.17
N GLY A 132 -0.97 5.19 7.46
CA GLY A 132 -1.77 4.39 8.38
C GLY A 132 -1.00 3.30 9.11
N PHE A 133 -1.14 3.33 10.42
CA PHE A 133 -0.71 2.32 11.39
C PHE A 133 0.77 1.89 11.23
N PRO A 134 1.72 2.63 11.80
CA PRO A 134 3.17 2.38 11.68
C PRO A 134 3.60 1.01 12.21
N LEU A 135 2.74 0.32 12.95
CA LEU A 135 2.97 -1.01 13.51
C LEU A 135 2.60 -2.15 12.55
N LEU A 136 1.87 -1.87 11.46
CA LEU A 136 1.55 -2.90 10.47
C LEU A 136 2.81 -3.27 9.67
N PRO A 137 3.07 -4.57 9.50
CA PRO A 137 4.21 -5.02 8.70
C PRO A 137 4.01 -4.59 7.25
N ARG A 138 5.11 -4.19 6.62
CA ARG A 138 5.18 -3.95 5.20
C ARG A 138 5.16 -5.29 4.47
N GLU A 139 4.46 -5.36 3.35
CA GLU A 139 4.46 -6.51 2.45
C GLU A 139 4.91 -6.08 1.05
N ILE A 140 5.62 -6.95 0.37
CA ILE A 140 6.16 -6.69 -0.98
C ILE A 140 5.74 -7.84 -1.88
N LEU A 141 5.24 -7.50 -3.08
CA LEU A 141 5.00 -8.45 -4.14
C LEU A 141 6.00 -8.25 -5.27
N ARG A 142 6.52 -9.35 -5.78
CA ARG A 142 7.25 -9.40 -7.05
C ARG A 142 6.26 -9.76 -8.16
N LEU A 143 6.40 -9.11 -9.30
CA LEU A 143 5.55 -9.33 -10.47
C LEU A 143 6.37 -10.06 -11.53
N ASP A 144 6.20 -11.37 -11.62
CA ASP A 144 6.91 -12.23 -12.56
C ASP A 144 6.14 -12.33 -13.90
N ASN A 145 6.79 -12.12 -15.03
CA ASN A 145 6.22 -12.31 -16.36
C ASN A 145 5.76 -13.75 -16.57
N ILE A 146 4.60 -13.94 -17.24
CA ILE A 146 4.03 -15.26 -17.60
C ILE A 146 3.68 -15.33 -19.10
#